data_cf4ded2153fb78509e45eeda48948d41
#
_entry.id   cf4ded2153fb78509e45eeda48948d41
#
_cell.length_a   1.000
_cell.length_b   1.000
_cell.length_c   1.000
_cell.angle_alpha   90.00
_cell.angle_beta   90.00
_cell.angle_gamma   90.00
#
_symmetry.space_group_name_H-M   'P 1'
#
loop_
_entity.id
_entity.type
_entity.pdbx_description
1 polymer ?
#
loop_
_entity_poly.entity_id
_entity_poly.type
_entity_poly.pdbx_seq_one_letter_code
_entity_poly.pdbx_strand_id
1 'polypeptide(L)'
;APLVRFAAIGHAYLAWASAHPTHFRVISERPLIDYESSDTLARSNAAIRDVMQQLLAEAFGEQRDARSQALARIAARALVYGLARMAVDGHFPEWGIAQQPTGQTLADTLDFFMGLLGADPGPMRAAGPAPTAPSRARRPR
;
A
#
# COMPACT_ATOMS: atom_id res chain seq x y z
N ALA A 1 8.96 -16.90 -7.93
CA ALA A 1 7.92 -17.07 -6.90
C ALA A 1 6.91 -15.92 -7.02
N PRO A 2 5.61 -16.14 -6.76
CA PRO A 2 4.57 -15.10 -6.92
C PRO A 2 4.84 -13.86 -6.07
N LEU A 3 5.24 -14.00 -4.81
CA LEU A 3 5.56 -12.86 -3.93
C LEU A 3 6.75 -12.03 -4.43
N VAL A 4 7.74 -12.65 -5.08
CA VAL A 4 8.86 -11.93 -5.70
C VAL A 4 8.35 -11.05 -6.86
N ARG A 5 7.44 -11.58 -7.68
CA ARG A 5 6.80 -10.80 -8.76
C ARG A 5 5.92 -9.69 -8.21
N PHE A 6 5.22 -9.95 -7.12
CA PHE A 6 4.42 -8.94 -6.42
C PHE A 6 5.30 -7.82 -5.87
N ALA A 7 6.41 -8.15 -5.19
CA ALA A 7 7.40 -7.17 -4.71
C ALA A 7 7.97 -6.32 -5.84
N ALA A 8 8.26 -6.94 -7.00
CA ALA A 8 8.82 -6.23 -8.16
C ALA A 8 7.90 -5.08 -8.66
N ILE A 9 6.57 -5.23 -8.54
CA ILE A 9 5.62 -4.15 -8.86
C ILE A 9 5.83 -2.97 -7.91
N GLY A 10 6.00 -3.24 -6.62
CA GLY A 10 6.26 -2.21 -5.60
C GLY A 10 7.59 -1.50 -5.82
N HIS A 11 8.67 -2.25 -6.07
CA HIS A 11 10.00 -1.69 -6.38
C HIS A 11 9.96 -0.81 -7.64
N ALA A 12 9.30 -1.27 -8.70
CA ALA A 12 9.14 -0.49 -9.93
C ALA A 12 8.37 0.83 -9.68
N TYR A 13 7.34 0.78 -8.86
CA TYR A 13 6.57 1.97 -8.48
C TYR A 13 7.42 2.99 -7.70
N LEU A 14 8.19 2.52 -6.70
CA LEU A 14 9.07 3.39 -5.89
C LEU A 14 10.19 4.01 -6.75
N ALA A 15 10.81 3.21 -7.62
CA ALA A 15 11.82 3.67 -8.54
C ALA A 15 11.28 4.73 -9.50
N TRP A 16 10.10 4.49 -10.07
CA TRP A 16 9.43 5.45 -10.95
C TRP A 16 9.10 6.76 -10.22
N ALA A 17 8.51 6.70 -9.03
CA ALA A 17 8.15 7.90 -8.25
C ALA A 17 9.40 8.73 -7.89
N SER A 18 10.50 8.06 -7.55
CA SER A 18 11.78 8.72 -7.24
C SER A 18 12.41 9.38 -8.48
N ALA A 19 12.29 8.73 -9.64
CA ALA A 19 12.80 9.28 -10.91
C ALA A 19 11.93 10.42 -11.49
N HIS A 20 10.63 10.43 -11.14
CA HIS A 20 9.65 11.37 -11.70
C HIS A 20 8.79 12.06 -10.62
N PRO A 21 9.41 12.78 -9.65
CA PRO A 21 8.69 13.34 -8.51
C PRO A 21 7.59 14.33 -8.89
N THR A 22 7.79 15.11 -9.95
CA THR A 22 6.77 16.03 -10.43
C THR A 22 5.56 15.31 -11.02
N HIS A 23 5.79 14.27 -11.84
CA HIS A 23 4.70 13.44 -12.37
C HIS A 23 3.95 12.72 -11.23
N PHE A 24 4.70 12.17 -10.25
CA PHE A 24 4.09 11.55 -9.09
C PHE A 24 3.18 12.52 -8.33
N ARG A 25 3.62 13.77 -8.10
CA ARG A 25 2.78 14.80 -7.44
C ARG A 25 1.49 15.04 -8.21
N VAL A 26 1.58 15.27 -9.51
CA VAL A 26 0.39 15.53 -10.33
C VAL A 26 -0.61 14.38 -10.28
N ILE A 27 -0.16 13.15 -10.52
CA ILE A 27 -1.07 12.00 -10.57
C ILE A 27 -1.59 11.54 -9.19
N SER A 28 -0.91 11.92 -8.11
CA SER A 28 -1.37 11.63 -6.75
C SER A 28 -2.40 12.64 -6.23
N GLU A 29 -2.50 13.80 -6.84
CA GLU A 29 -3.53 14.81 -6.55
C GLU A 29 -4.81 14.51 -7.33
N ARG A 30 -5.57 13.51 -6.86
CA ARG A 30 -6.82 13.04 -7.50
C ARG A 30 -7.76 14.19 -7.94
N PRO A 31 -7.96 15.26 -7.16
CA PRO A 31 -8.83 16.37 -7.56
C PRO A 31 -8.36 17.13 -8.80
N LEU A 32 -7.05 17.02 -9.16
CA LEU A 32 -6.49 17.69 -10.33
C LEU A 32 -6.61 16.87 -11.63
N ILE A 33 -7.03 15.61 -11.51
CA ILE A 33 -7.13 14.68 -12.64
C ILE A 33 -8.58 14.24 -12.76
N ASP A 34 -9.18 14.46 -13.91
CA ASP A 34 -10.47 13.86 -14.24
C ASP A 34 -10.30 12.37 -14.52
N TYR A 35 -10.12 11.62 -13.43
CA TYR A 35 -9.86 10.19 -13.47
C TYR A 35 -11.10 9.41 -13.95
N GLU A 36 -12.28 9.88 -13.58
CA GLU A 36 -13.53 9.16 -13.83
C GLU A 36 -13.94 9.23 -15.29
N SER A 37 -13.54 10.29 -16.01
CA SER A 37 -13.79 10.42 -17.45
C SER A 37 -12.74 9.72 -18.32
N SER A 38 -11.65 9.19 -17.73
CA SER A 38 -10.58 8.53 -18.48
C SER A 38 -10.68 7.00 -18.43
N ASP A 39 -11.33 6.42 -19.44
CA ASP A 39 -11.39 4.96 -19.63
C ASP A 39 -10.00 4.30 -19.67
N THR A 40 -9.00 4.98 -20.19
CA THR A 40 -7.63 4.45 -20.27
C THR A 40 -7.02 4.32 -18.88
N LEU A 41 -7.16 5.32 -18.01
CA LEU A 41 -6.69 5.27 -16.64
C LEU A 41 -7.44 4.22 -15.83
N ALA A 42 -8.76 4.13 -16.00
CA ALA A 42 -9.59 3.14 -15.33
C ALA A 42 -9.17 1.71 -15.71
N ARG A 43 -8.96 1.43 -17.02
CA ARG A 43 -8.49 0.12 -17.50
C ARG A 43 -7.09 -0.21 -17.00
N SER A 44 -6.15 0.73 -17.05
CA SER A 44 -4.78 0.51 -16.57
C SER A 44 -4.75 0.16 -15.08
N ASN A 45 -5.53 0.87 -14.27
CA ASN A 45 -5.62 0.56 -12.83
C ASN A 45 -6.33 -0.77 -12.55
N ALA A 46 -7.35 -1.12 -13.34
CA ALA A 46 -7.98 -2.43 -13.24
C ALA A 46 -6.96 -3.54 -13.53
N ALA A 47 -6.21 -3.43 -14.62
CA ALA A 47 -5.19 -4.42 -14.99
C ALA A 47 -4.14 -4.63 -13.90
N ILE A 48 -3.63 -3.56 -13.29
CA ILE A 48 -2.68 -3.67 -12.16
C ILE A 48 -3.32 -4.37 -10.96
N ARG A 49 -4.56 -4.03 -10.60
CA ARG A 49 -5.27 -4.68 -9.49
C ARG A 49 -5.45 -6.18 -9.74
N ASP A 50 -5.80 -6.55 -10.95
CA ASP A 50 -6.04 -7.95 -11.33
C ASP A 50 -4.73 -8.76 -11.27
N VAL A 51 -3.63 -8.22 -11.79
CA VAL A 51 -2.30 -8.84 -11.66
C VAL A 51 -1.91 -9.02 -10.20
N MET A 52 -2.07 -7.98 -9.36
CA MET A 52 -1.77 -8.06 -7.93
C MET A 52 -2.64 -9.12 -7.23
N GLN A 53 -3.93 -9.18 -7.56
CA GLN A 53 -4.85 -10.16 -7.00
C GLN A 53 -4.46 -11.59 -7.39
N GLN A 54 -4.13 -11.80 -8.66
CA GLN A 54 -3.67 -13.10 -9.16
C GLN A 54 -2.39 -13.56 -8.45
N LEU A 55 -1.40 -12.67 -8.31
CA LEU A 55 -0.14 -13.00 -7.63
C LEU A 55 -0.33 -13.37 -6.16
N LEU A 56 -1.24 -12.69 -5.45
CA LEU A 56 -1.56 -13.04 -4.07
C LEU A 56 -2.32 -14.37 -3.98
N ALA A 57 -3.23 -14.64 -4.90
CA ALA A 57 -3.93 -15.92 -4.97
C ALA A 57 -2.97 -17.07 -5.27
N GLU A 58 -2.01 -16.88 -6.20
CA GLU A 58 -0.95 -17.87 -6.50
C GLU A 58 -0.01 -18.09 -5.30
N ALA A 59 0.26 -17.02 -4.52
CA ALA A 59 1.16 -17.08 -3.37
C ALA A 59 0.55 -17.78 -2.15
N PHE A 60 -0.71 -17.50 -1.87
CA PHE A 60 -1.35 -17.91 -0.62
C PHE A 60 -2.38 -19.02 -0.80
N GLY A 61 -2.96 -19.19 -1.99
CA GLY A 61 -3.96 -20.20 -2.26
C GLY A 61 -5.08 -20.20 -1.21
N GLU A 62 -5.39 -21.38 -0.66
CA GLU A 62 -6.39 -21.57 0.39
C GLU A 62 -5.91 -21.18 1.80
N GLN A 63 -4.61 -20.89 1.98
CA GLN A 63 -4.05 -20.48 3.27
C GLN A 63 -4.58 -19.13 3.76
N ARG A 64 -5.01 -18.30 2.82
CA ARG A 64 -5.63 -17.00 3.11
C ARG A 64 -6.92 -16.81 2.33
N ASP A 65 -7.99 -16.47 3.02
CA ASP A 65 -9.27 -16.17 2.41
C ASP A 65 -9.19 -14.92 1.48
N ALA A 66 -10.21 -14.76 0.64
CA ALA A 66 -10.28 -13.66 -0.32
C ALA A 66 -10.26 -12.27 0.36
N ARG A 67 -10.83 -12.16 1.58
CA ARG A 67 -10.81 -10.93 2.36
C ARG A 67 -9.38 -10.58 2.79
N SER A 68 -8.65 -11.54 3.34
CA SER A 68 -7.26 -11.36 3.77
C SER A 68 -6.35 -11.00 2.60
N GLN A 69 -6.53 -11.63 1.43
CA GLN A 69 -5.81 -11.28 0.21
C GLN A 69 -6.14 -9.85 -0.26
N ALA A 70 -7.39 -9.41 -0.18
CA ALA A 70 -7.79 -8.05 -0.51
C ALA A 70 -7.16 -7.02 0.45
N LEU A 71 -7.14 -7.30 1.75
CA LEU A 71 -6.48 -6.46 2.75
C LEU A 71 -4.97 -6.36 2.52
N ALA A 72 -4.31 -7.48 2.18
CA ALA A 72 -2.89 -7.50 1.84
C ALA A 72 -2.58 -6.61 0.63
N ARG A 73 -3.43 -6.66 -0.41
CA ARG A 73 -3.32 -5.81 -1.59
C ARG A 73 -3.46 -4.33 -1.25
N ILE A 74 -4.46 -3.98 -0.42
CA ILE A 74 -4.68 -2.59 0.03
C ILE A 74 -3.49 -2.10 0.85
N ALA A 75 -3.00 -2.92 1.80
CA ALA A 75 -1.85 -2.57 2.63
C ALA A 75 -0.58 -2.35 1.79
N ALA A 76 -0.30 -3.24 0.84
CA ALA A 76 0.82 -3.09 -0.07
C ALA A 76 0.73 -1.81 -0.90
N ARG A 77 -0.46 -1.48 -1.43
CA ARG A 77 -0.69 -0.24 -2.18
C ARG A 77 -0.49 0.99 -1.32
N ALA A 78 -1.03 0.98 -0.09
CA ALA A 78 -0.89 2.09 0.86
C ALA A 78 0.57 2.31 1.25
N LEU A 79 1.32 1.22 1.49
CA LEU A 79 2.74 1.29 1.83
C LEU A 79 3.56 1.96 0.72
N VAL A 80 3.51 1.45 -0.51
CA VAL A 80 4.33 2.00 -1.60
C VAL A 80 3.94 3.44 -1.93
N TYR A 81 2.65 3.76 -1.87
CA TYR A 81 2.17 5.13 -2.03
C TYR A 81 2.69 6.05 -0.92
N GLY A 82 2.59 5.62 0.34
CA GLY A 82 3.07 6.37 1.50
C GLY A 82 4.58 6.61 1.46
N LEU A 83 5.35 5.56 1.16
CA LEU A 83 6.81 5.66 1.01
C LEU A 83 7.21 6.62 -0.11
N ALA A 84 6.59 6.49 -1.28
CA ALA A 84 6.83 7.41 -2.40
C ALA A 84 6.49 8.85 -2.02
N ARG A 85 5.35 9.08 -1.37
CA ARG A 85 4.92 10.41 -0.91
C ARG A 85 5.91 11.00 0.09
N MET A 86 6.32 10.23 1.10
CA MET A 86 7.33 10.66 2.08
C MET A 86 8.66 11.03 1.42
N ALA A 87 9.10 10.27 0.42
CA ALA A 87 10.33 10.56 -0.31
C ALA A 87 10.22 11.87 -1.10
N VAL A 88 9.13 12.04 -1.84
CA VAL A 88 8.89 13.22 -2.70
C VAL A 88 8.68 14.50 -1.86
N ASP A 89 8.09 14.37 -0.67
CA ASP A 89 7.85 15.48 0.26
C ASP A 89 9.07 15.77 1.18
N GLY A 90 10.13 14.95 1.11
CA GLY A 90 11.37 15.20 1.83
C GLY A 90 11.36 14.81 3.31
N HIS A 91 10.56 13.82 3.72
CA HIS A 91 10.46 13.37 5.13
C HIS A 91 11.61 12.45 5.58
N PHE A 92 12.39 11.89 4.67
CA PHE A 92 13.42 10.89 5.02
C PHE A 92 14.63 11.42 5.81
N PRO A 93 15.01 12.72 5.82
CA PRO A 93 15.99 13.21 6.79
C PRO A 93 15.59 12.97 8.24
N GLU A 94 14.29 12.97 8.53
CA GLU A 94 13.77 12.75 9.89
C GLU A 94 13.43 11.28 10.17
N TRP A 95 12.95 10.56 9.15
CA TRP A 95 12.40 9.21 9.28
C TRP A 95 13.25 8.11 8.66
N GLY A 96 14.34 8.48 7.99
CA GLY A 96 15.23 7.52 7.35
C GLY A 96 16.17 6.83 8.33
N ILE A 97 16.91 5.87 7.80
CA ILE A 97 17.99 5.20 8.52
C ILE A 97 19.26 6.08 8.40
N ALA A 98 19.91 6.36 9.52
CA ALA A 98 21.11 7.20 9.55
C ALA A 98 22.15 6.68 8.56
N GLN A 99 22.73 7.59 7.76
CA GLN A 99 23.74 7.32 6.73
C GLN A 99 23.31 6.41 5.57
N GLN A 100 22.02 6.06 5.48
CA GLN A 100 21.50 5.26 4.37
C GLN A 100 20.81 6.15 3.34
N PRO A 101 21.10 5.98 2.02
CA PRO A 101 20.37 6.70 0.97
C PRO A 101 18.89 6.42 1.02
N THR A 102 18.07 7.45 0.74
CA THR A 102 16.59 7.33 0.71
C THR A 102 16.13 6.16 -0.15
N GLY A 103 16.67 6.01 -1.36
CA GLY A 103 16.28 4.92 -2.27
C GLY A 103 16.50 3.53 -1.67
N GLN A 104 17.61 3.33 -0.94
CA GLN A 104 17.87 2.07 -0.24
C GLN A 104 16.88 1.86 0.91
N THR A 105 16.59 2.91 1.69
CA THR A 105 15.60 2.83 2.77
C THR A 105 14.22 2.46 2.26
N LEU A 106 13.81 3.00 1.11
CA LEU A 106 12.54 2.64 0.47
C LEU A 106 12.50 1.15 0.10
N ALA A 107 13.57 0.66 -0.54
CA ALA A 107 13.67 -0.74 -0.96
C ALA A 107 13.65 -1.68 0.24
N ASP A 108 14.47 -1.44 1.25
CA ASP A 108 14.56 -2.26 2.46
C ASP A 108 13.25 -2.27 3.24
N THR A 109 12.53 -1.14 3.28
CA THR A 109 11.22 -1.07 3.95
C THR A 109 10.18 -1.91 3.21
N LEU A 110 10.19 -1.89 1.87
CA LEU A 110 9.32 -2.75 1.09
C LEU A 110 9.66 -4.23 1.30
N ASP A 111 10.95 -4.59 1.28
CA ASP A 111 11.39 -5.97 1.47
C ASP A 111 11.05 -6.47 2.88
N PHE A 112 11.20 -5.64 3.91
CA PHE A 112 10.76 -5.94 5.27
C PHE A 112 9.25 -6.23 5.32
N PHE A 113 8.43 -5.39 4.70
CA PHE A 113 6.98 -5.63 4.61
C PHE A 113 6.65 -6.93 3.85
N MET A 114 7.36 -7.21 2.76
CA MET A 114 7.17 -8.44 2.00
C MET A 114 7.53 -9.68 2.82
N GLY A 115 8.56 -9.59 3.67
CA GLY A 115 8.89 -10.64 4.63
C GLY A 115 7.76 -10.90 5.63
N LEU A 116 7.17 -9.84 6.19
CA LEU A 116 6.01 -9.93 7.08
C LEU A 116 4.78 -10.50 6.36
N LEU A 117 4.55 -10.09 5.10
CA LEU A 117 3.44 -10.56 4.29
C LEU A 117 3.57 -12.06 3.98
N GLY A 118 4.80 -12.55 3.72
CA GLY A 118 5.09 -13.95 3.42
C GLY A 118 5.10 -14.85 4.65
N ALA A 119 5.24 -14.29 5.85
CA ALA A 119 5.13 -15.04 7.10
C ALA A 119 3.66 -15.48 7.32
N ASP A 120 3.47 -16.64 7.95
CA ASP A 120 2.14 -17.07 8.36
C ASP A 120 1.63 -16.12 9.48
N PRO A 121 0.55 -15.36 9.26
CA PRO A 121 0.07 -14.42 10.27
C PRO A 121 -0.55 -15.12 11.51
N GLY A 122 -0.64 -16.45 11.52
CA GLY A 122 -1.46 -17.14 12.51
C GLY A 122 -2.96 -16.73 12.42
N PRO A 123 -3.82 -17.26 13.27
CA PRO A 123 -5.23 -16.89 13.27
C PRO A 123 -5.37 -15.39 13.62
N MET A 124 -5.87 -14.60 12.67
CA MET A 124 -6.15 -13.19 12.90
C MET A 124 -7.17 -13.06 14.02
N ARG A 125 -6.78 -12.44 15.14
CA ARG A 125 -7.70 -12.18 16.25
C ARG A 125 -8.94 -11.48 15.68
N ALA A 126 -10.11 -12.09 15.89
CA ALA A 126 -11.37 -11.42 15.58
C ALA A 126 -11.36 -10.06 16.29
N ALA A 127 -11.62 -8.99 15.53
CA ALA A 127 -11.75 -7.67 16.12
C ALA A 127 -12.83 -7.76 17.20
N GLY A 128 -12.47 -7.44 18.45
CA GLY A 128 -13.44 -7.33 19.54
C GLY A 128 -14.52 -6.33 19.16
N PRO A 129 -15.71 -6.39 19.79
CA PRO A 129 -16.79 -5.45 19.50
C PRO A 129 -16.27 -4.02 19.64
N ALA A 130 -16.65 -3.16 18.69
CA ALA A 130 -16.29 -1.76 18.70
C ALA A 130 -16.70 -1.13 20.05
N PRO A 131 -15.87 -0.24 20.66
CA PRO A 131 -16.25 0.43 21.89
C PRO A 131 -17.56 1.19 21.67
N THR A 132 -18.56 0.89 22.49
CA THR A 132 -19.84 1.61 22.47
C THR A 132 -19.58 3.07 22.78
N ALA A 133 -20.03 3.96 21.89
CA ALA A 133 -19.91 5.39 22.08
C ALA A 133 -20.58 5.79 23.42
N PRO A 134 -19.95 6.67 24.23
CA PRO A 134 -20.55 7.10 25.48
C PRO A 134 -21.89 7.80 25.20
N SER A 135 -22.95 7.33 25.84
CA SER A 135 -24.27 7.94 25.80
C SER A 135 -24.16 9.40 26.21
N ARG A 136 -24.54 10.31 25.33
CA ARG A 136 -24.67 11.73 25.67
C ARG A 136 -25.77 11.87 26.73
N ALA A 137 -25.37 12.02 27.98
CA ALA A 137 -26.30 12.43 29.05
C ALA A 137 -26.97 13.74 28.67
N ARG A 138 -28.29 13.72 28.55
CA ARG A 138 -29.12 14.94 28.38
C ARG A 138 -28.89 15.84 29.60
N ARG A 139 -28.35 17.04 29.38
CA ARG A 139 -28.38 18.10 30.41
C ARG A 139 -29.83 18.49 30.62
N PRO A 140 -30.32 18.53 31.88
CA PRO A 140 -31.63 19.11 32.22
C PRO A 140 -31.56 20.63 32.01
N ARG A 141 -32.70 21.22 31.59
CA ARG A 141 -32.92 22.68 31.49
C ARG A 141 -33.04 23.30 32.87
#